data_a4ba5054fdc9cf60832d8a1cd0fb3147
#
_entry.id   a4ba5054fdc9cf60832d8a1cd0fb3147
#
_cell.length_a   1.000
_cell.length_b   1.000
_cell.length_c   1.000
_cell.angle_alpha   90.00
_cell.angle_beta   90.00
_cell.angle_gamma   90.00
#
_symmetry.space_group_name_H-M   'P 1'
#
loop_
_entity.id
_entity.type
_entity.pdbx_description
1 polymer ?
#
loop_
_entity_poly.entity_id
_entity_poly.type
_entity_poly.pdbx_seq_one_letter_code
_entity_poly.pdbx_strand_id
1 'polypeptide(L)'
;MKDLLDKMKKLNENKNGKVITFDFDNTIVKSFQNKNDGSTIEYEFGGVNPEIIKRIKKFKQDGKTVLVVTARNVALENPETSVQSMLNKLDIKVDGIFYTNGDKKAQKLYELGSSLHYDDDHKEFEAIKAFQKLHSDFNIKVIEADSLLSDIEEVSKGLIMTTDGKILIVQRSDSYEWDAPGGHLMEGELPEFAFWREVKEELQLEVFNIQYLDSMNTTWKKKDKLVHYYTSLIP
;
A
#
# COMPACT_ATOMS: atom_id res chain seq x y z
N MET A 1 6.17 7.77 -24.72
CA MET A 1 4.81 7.29 -24.41
C MET A 1 4.27 6.35 -25.49
N LYS A 2 4.24 6.76 -26.78
CA LYS A 2 3.76 5.92 -27.90
C LYS A 2 4.54 4.59 -28.02
N ASP A 3 5.87 4.64 -27.90
CA ASP A 3 6.76 3.46 -27.97
C ASP A 3 6.50 2.44 -26.85
N LEU A 4 6.14 2.89 -25.65
CA LEU A 4 5.78 2.01 -24.52
C LEU A 4 4.42 1.34 -24.75
N LEU A 5 3.43 2.09 -25.25
CA LEU A 5 2.12 1.57 -25.62
C LEU A 5 2.20 0.55 -26.78
N ASP A 6 3.05 0.82 -27.77
CA ASP A 6 3.27 -0.11 -28.90
C ASP A 6 4.02 -1.37 -28.46
N LYS A 7 4.97 -1.27 -27.54
CA LYS A 7 5.60 -2.42 -26.88
C LYS A 7 4.60 -3.25 -26.06
N MET A 8 3.67 -2.58 -25.36
CA MET A 8 2.65 -3.26 -24.57
C MET A 8 1.59 -3.94 -25.44
N LYS A 9 1.18 -3.32 -26.57
CA LYS A 9 0.31 -3.97 -27.54
C LYS A 9 0.94 -5.26 -28.10
N LYS A 10 2.23 -5.22 -28.47
CA LYS A 10 2.98 -6.40 -28.91
C LYS A 10 3.16 -7.46 -27.82
N LEU A 11 3.28 -7.06 -26.55
CA LEU A 11 3.32 -7.99 -25.41
C LEU A 11 1.97 -8.66 -25.16
N ASN A 12 0.86 -7.95 -25.39
CA ASN A 12 -0.49 -8.51 -25.30
C ASN A 12 -0.83 -9.48 -26.45
N GLU A 13 -0.35 -9.21 -27.65
CA GLU A 13 -0.55 -10.09 -28.82
C GLU A 13 0.18 -11.45 -28.68
N ASN A 14 1.29 -11.48 -27.93
CA ASN A 14 2.14 -12.68 -27.80
C ASN A 14 1.99 -13.47 -26.49
N LYS A 15 1.18 -13.00 -25.55
CA LYS A 15 0.94 -13.71 -24.29
C LYS A 15 -0.56 -13.80 -24.06
N ASN A 16 -1.08 -14.99 -23.83
CA ASN A 16 -2.40 -15.27 -23.23
C ASN A 16 -2.52 -14.64 -21.82
N GLY A 17 -1.83 -13.52 -21.59
CA GLY A 17 -1.65 -12.85 -20.32
C GLY A 17 -2.58 -11.67 -20.17
N LYS A 18 -3.61 -11.82 -19.35
CA LYS A 18 -4.44 -10.70 -18.92
C LYS A 18 -3.58 -9.62 -18.28
N VAL A 19 -3.82 -8.37 -18.64
CA VAL A 19 -3.26 -7.20 -17.96
C VAL A 19 -4.03 -7.00 -16.67
N ILE A 20 -3.30 -6.91 -15.56
CA ILE A 20 -3.82 -6.64 -14.23
C ILE A 20 -3.30 -5.28 -13.80
N THR A 21 -4.18 -4.43 -13.33
CA THR A 21 -3.84 -3.08 -12.90
C THR A 21 -4.19 -2.86 -11.44
N PHE A 22 -3.41 -2.00 -10.79
CA PHE A 22 -3.61 -1.60 -9.40
C PHE A 22 -3.56 -0.09 -9.31
N ASP A 23 -4.43 0.51 -8.52
CA ASP A 23 -4.19 1.83 -8.01
C ASP A 23 -3.00 1.80 -7.02
N PHE A 24 -2.47 2.97 -6.68
CA PHE A 24 -1.32 3.07 -5.80
C PHE A 24 -1.72 3.51 -4.39
N ASP A 25 -2.29 4.72 -4.28
CA ASP A 25 -2.66 5.33 -3.01
C ASP A 25 -3.84 4.59 -2.38
N ASN A 26 -3.75 4.26 -1.10
CA ASN A 26 -4.72 3.49 -0.31
C ASN A 26 -5.05 2.09 -0.87
N THR A 27 -4.47 1.71 -2.00
CA THR A 27 -4.57 0.37 -2.59
C THR A 27 -3.32 -0.45 -2.34
N ILE A 28 -2.14 -0.03 -2.82
CA ILE A 28 -0.85 -0.70 -2.55
C ILE A 28 -0.25 -0.19 -1.25
N VAL A 29 -0.30 1.12 -1.04
CA VAL A 29 0.22 1.80 0.15
C VAL A 29 -0.84 2.72 0.73
N LYS A 30 -0.92 2.82 2.06
CA LYS A 30 -1.65 3.92 2.70
C LYS A 30 -0.83 5.19 2.50
N SER A 31 -1.42 6.21 1.93
CA SER A 31 -0.76 7.48 1.70
C SER A 31 -1.63 8.66 2.07
N PHE A 32 -0.99 9.68 2.60
CA PHE A 32 -1.60 10.95 2.96
C PHE A 32 -0.91 12.07 2.20
N GLN A 33 -1.71 12.89 1.52
CA GLN A 33 -1.20 14.02 0.79
C GLN A 33 -0.96 15.19 1.72
N ASN A 34 0.31 15.59 1.91
CA ASN A 34 0.66 16.85 2.52
C ASN A 34 0.66 17.95 1.46
N LYS A 35 -0.11 19.02 1.70
CA LYS A 35 -0.06 20.21 0.85
C LYS A 35 1.21 20.99 1.18
N ASN A 36 2.17 20.94 0.29
CA ASN A 36 3.28 21.87 0.27
C ASN A 36 2.94 23.11 -0.61
N ASP A 37 3.71 24.14 -0.49
CA ASP A 37 3.62 25.52 -1.02
C ASP A 37 3.30 25.71 -2.51
N GLY A 38 2.81 24.66 -3.19
CA GLY A 38 2.30 24.71 -4.56
C GLY A 38 3.27 24.24 -5.64
N SER A 39 4.50 23.84 -5.32
CA SER A 39 5.47 23.37 -6.32
C SER A 39 5.56 21.85 -6.42
N THR A 40 5.41 21.14 -5.31
CA THR A 40 5.40 19.68 -5.27
C THR A 40 4.40 19.17 -4.24
N ILE A 41 3.91 17.94 -4.45
CA ILE A 41 3.05 17.25 -3.49
C ILE A 41 3.89 16.19 -2.80
N GLU A 42 4.03 16.34 -1.49
CA GLU A 42 4.59 15.32 -0.63
C GLU A 42 3.52 14.33 -0.18
N TYR A 43 3.89 13.07 -0.12
CA TYR A 43 3.03 12.01 0.40
C TYR A 43 3.70 11.37 1.62
N GLU A 44 2.97 11.30 2.71
CA GLU A 44 3.31 10.47 3.86
C GLU A 44 2.76 9.06 3.65
N PHE A 45 3.53 8.07 4.06
CA PHE A 45 3.16 6.67 3.92
C PHE A 45 2.84 6.05 5.28
N GLY A 46 1.62 5.53 5.41
CA GLY A 46 1.10 4.93 6.63
C GLY A 46 1.19 3.40 6.66
N GLY A 47 1.93 2.81 5.72
CA GLY A 47 2.06 1.37 5.63
C GLY A 47 1.70 0.83 4.26
N VAL A 48 1.67 -0.49 4.14
CA VAL A 48 1.43 -1.21 2.89
C VAL A 48 0.25 -2.15 3.02
N ASN A 49 -0.40 -2.47 1.90
CA ASN A 49 -1.41 -3.50 1.84
C ASN A 49 -0.75 -4.85 1.50
N PRO A 50 -0.49 -5.75 2.47
CA PRO A 50 0.26 -6.98 2.22
C PRO A 50 -0.50 -7.96 1.31
N GLU A 51 -1.84 -7.96 1.35
CA GLU A 51 -2.64 -8.82 0.47
C GLU A 51 -2.54 -8.36 -0.99
N ILE A 52 -2.52 -7.06 -1.23
CA ILE A 52 -2.29 -6.52 -2.57
C ILE A 52 -0.86 -6.84 -3.05
N ILE A 53 0.15 -6.66 -2.19
CA ILE A 53 1.54 -7.01 -2.53
C ILE A 53 1.67 -8.50 -2.86
N LYS A 54 1.07 -9.38 -2.08
CA LYS A 54 1.03 -10.82 -2.33
C LYS A 54 0.37 -11.15 -3.68
N ARG A 55 -0.74 -10.46 -4.02
CA ARG A 55 -1.41 -10.60 -5.32
C ARG A 55 -0.54 -10.13 -6.48
N ILE A 56 0.13 -8.98 -6.34
CA ILE A 56 1.09 -8.47 -7.34
C ILE A 56 2.17 -9.51 -7.59
N LYS A 57 2.84 -10.00 -6.53
CA LYS A 57 3.89 -11.02 -6.63
C LYS A 57 3.38 -12.29 -7.31
N LYS A 58 2.18 -12.76 -6.93
CA LYS A 58 1.57 -13.93 -7.55
C LYS A 58 1.26 -13.73 -9.03
N PHE A 59 0.64 -12.62 -9.42
CA PHE A 59 0.37 -12.33 -10.82
C PHE A 59 1.65 -12.25 -11.66
N LYS A 60 2.72 -11.67 -11.09
CA LYS A 60 4.04 -11.67 -11.75
C LYS A 60 4.59 -13.09 -11.94
N GLN A 61 4.49 -13.94 -10.91
CA GLN A 61 4.89 -15.37 -11.00
C GLN A 61 4.07 -16.14 -12.06
N ASP A 62 2.76 -15.83 -12.15
CA ASP A 62 1.86 -16.42 -13.14
C ASP A 62 2.07 -15.85 -14.58
N GLY A 63 3.09 -15.01 -14.79
CA GLY A 63 3.45 -14.43 -16.08
C GLY A 63 2.49 -13.37 -16.58
N LYS A 64 1.69 -12.75 -15.69
CA LYS A 64 0.78 -11.66 -16.04
C LYS A 64 1.53 -10.34 -16.18
N THR A 65 0.99 -9.44 -17.00
CA THR A 65 1.42 -8.05 -17.04
C THR A 65 0.76 -7.31 -15.89
N VAL A 66 1.58 -6.77 -14.98
CA VAL A 66 1.12 -6.04 -13.79
C VAL A 66 1.49 -4.58 -13.92
N LEU A 67 0.51 -3.69 -13.85
CA LEU A 67 0.68 -2.26 -14.02
C LEU A 67 0.10 -1.49 -12.83
N VAL A 68 0.67 -0.34 -12.55
CA VAL A 68 0.08 0.67 -11.66
C VAL A 68 -0.58 1.75 -12.49
N VAL A 69 -1.81 2.13 -12.13
CA VAL A 69 -2.56 3.25 -12.73
C VAL A 69 -3.03 4.14 -11.61
N THR A 70 -2.40 5.30 -11.46
CA THR A 70 -2.65 6.24 -10.35
C THR A 70 -3.19 7.58 -10.83
N ALA A 71 -4.00 8.22 -10.00
CA ALA A 71 -4.51 9.57 -10.24
C ALA A 71 -3.47 10.68 -9.94
N ARG A 72 -2.32 10.34 -9.36
CA ARG A 72 -1.28 11.34 -9.08
C ARG A 72 -0.89 12.14 -10.32
N ASN A 73 -0.43 13.37 -10.08
CA ASN A 73 0.12 14.22 -11.13
C ASN A 73 1.64 14.06 -11.16
N VAL A 74 2.16 13.42 -12.21
CA VAL A 74 3.60 13.13 -12.34
C VAL A 74 4.48 14.39 -12.31
N ALA A 75 3.97 15.53 -12.76
CA ALA A 75 4.73 16.79 -12.77
C ALA A 75 4.86 17.40 -11.37
N LEU A 76 4.02 16.98 -10.42
CA LEU A 76 4.00 17.50 -9.05
C LEU A 76 4.53 16.51 -8.03
N GLU A 77 4.92 15.28 -8.43
CA GLU A 77 5.48 14.29 -7.50
C GLU A 77 6.84 14.73 -6.96
N ASN A 78 6.97 14.63 -5.64
CA ASN A 78 8.29 14.69 -5.01
C ASN A 78 9.07 13.40 -5.39
N PRO A 79 10.31 13.50 -5.90
CA PRO A 79 11.08 12.32 -6.32
C PRO A 79 11.27 11.25 -5.23
N GLU A 80 11.38 11.65 -3.96
CA GLU A 80 11.60 10.75 -2.83
C GLU A 80 10.36 9.95 -2.43
N THR A 81 9.17 10.55 -2.67
CA THR A 81 7.87 9.95 -2.35
C THR A 81 7.07 9.59 -3.60
N SER A 82 7.72 9.59 -4.77
CA SER A 82 7.10 9.18 -6.03
C SER A 82 6.69 7.72 -6.00
N VAL A 83 5.70 7.36 -6.83
CA VAL A 83 5.25 5.97 -6.99
C VAL A 83 6.41 5.04 -7.29
N GLN A 84 7.30 5.43 -8.21
CA GLN A 84 8.47 4.63 -8.56
C GLN A 84 9.44 4.44 -7.39
N SER A 85 9.72 5.52 -6.64
CA SER A 85 10.60 5.47 -5.47
C SER A 85 10.05 4.52 -4.40
N MET A 86 8.76 4.60 -4.13
CA MET A 86 8.12 3.75 -3.13
C MET A 86 8.06 2.28 -3.54
N LEU A 87 7.71 1.99 -4.80
CA LEU A 87 7.74 0.61 -5.31
C LEU A 87 9.15 0.01 -5.21
N ASN A 88 10.19 0.80 -5.48
CA ASN A 88 11.58 0.37 -5.33
C ASN A 88 11.95 0.08 -3.85
N LYS A 89 11.56 0.97 -2.93
CA LYS A 89 11.79 0.79 -1.49
C LYS A 89 11.11 -0.48 -0.94
N LEU A 90 9.95 -0.83 -1.49
CA LEU A 90 9.16 -1.99 -1.09
C LEU A 90 9.53 -3.29 -1.85
N ASP A 91 10.52 -3.24 -2.75
CA ASP A 91 10.87 -4.34 -3.67
C ASP A 91 9.66 -4.90 -4.44
N ILE A 92 8.76 -4.00 -4.86
CA ILE A 92 7.59 -4.35 -5.67
C ILE A 92 7.91 -4.09 -7.13
N LYS A 93 7.93 -5.18 -7.93
CA LYS A 93 8.23 -5.11 -9.36
C LYS A 93 6.94 -5.10 -10.18
N VAL A 94 6.74 -4.03 -10.94
CA VAL A 94 5.64 -3.88 -11.90
C VAL A 94 6.20 -3.67 -13.32
N ASP A 95 5.37 -3.89 -14.34
CA ASP A 95 5.79 -3.75 -15.75
C ASP A 95 5.64 -2.31 -16.25
N GLY A 96 4.93 -1.45 -15.53
CA GLY A 96 4.79 -0.04 -15.86
C GLY A 96 3.93 0.72 -14.86
N ILE A 97 4.11 2.04 -14.86
CA ILE A 97 3.35 2.99 -14.05
C ILE A 97 2.72 4.01 -14.99
N PHE A 98 1.43 4.26 -14.85
CA PHE A 98 0.65 5.21 -15.65
C PHE A 98 -0.05 6.20 -14.74
N TYR A 99 0.11 7.47 -15.06
CA TYR A 99 -0.46 8.61 -14.35
C TYR A 99 -1.65 9.14 -15.13
N THR A 100 -2.77 9.38 -14.46
CA THR A 100 -3.94 10.03 -15.08
C THR A 100 -4.01 11.51 -14.76
N ASN A 101 -3.11 12.03 -13.91
CA ASN A 101 -2.99 13.45 -13.54
C ASN A 101 -4.30 14.05 -13.02
N GLY A 102 -5.05 13.28 -12.22
CA GLY A 102 -6.34 13.67 -11.67
C GLY A 102 -7.54 13.28 -12.53
N ASP A 103 -7.33 12.81 -13.75
CA ASP A 103 -8.43 12.31 -14.59
C ASP A 103 -8.87 10.91 -14.12
N LYS A 104 -10.12 10.56 -14.49
CA LYS A 104 -10.67 9.23 -14.21
C LYS A 104 -9.88 8.13 -14.95
N LYS A 105 -9.66 7.02 -14.28
CA LYS A 105 -8.83 5.92 -14.76
C LYS A 105 -9.44 5.10 -15.90
N ALA A 106 -10.78 5.13 -16.06
CA ALA A 106 -11.52 4.28 -16.99
C ALA A 106 -10.95 4.26 -18.42
N GLN A 107 -10.69 5.45 -19.01
CA GLN A 107 -10.09 5.57 -20.34
C GLN A 107 -8.71 4.90 -20.39
N LYS A 108 -7.88 5.14 -19.38
CA LYS A 108 -6.51 4.58 -19.33
C LYS A 108 -6.55 3.05 -19.18
N LEU A 109 -7.44 2.52 -18.35
CA LEU A 109 -7.63 1.08 -18.17
C LEU A 109 -8.07 0.39 -19.47
N TYR A 110 -8.96 1.05 -20.24
CA TYR A 110 -9.40 0.59 -21.55
C TYR A 110 -8.24 0.55 -22.54
N GLU A 111 -7.47 1.65 -22.67
CA GLU A 111 -6.29 1.74 -23.55
C GLU A 111 -5.24 0.67 -23.25
N LEU A 112 -5.06 0.31 -21.97
CA LEU A 112 -4.12 -0.70 -21.51
C LEU A 112 -4.64 -2.13 -21.69
N GLY A 113 -5.92 -2.30 -22.04
CA GLY A 113 -6.56 -3.61 -22.13
C GLY A 113 -6.63 -4.31 -20.77
N SER A 114 -6.80 -3.57 -19.69
CA SER A 114 -6.90 -4.12 -18.35
C SER A 114 -8.12 -5.02 -18.22
N SER A 115 -7.94 -6.22 -17.71
CA SER A 115 -9.01 -7.18 -17.46
C SER A 115 -9.42 -7.28 -15.99
N LEU A 116 -8.55 -6.75 -15.09
CA LEU A 116 -8.77 -6.73 -13.66
C LEU A 116 -8.09 -5.49 -13.08
N HIS A 117 -8.82 -4.72 -12.27
CA HIS A 117 -8.32 -3.55 -11.60
C HIS A 117 -8.62 -3.60 -10.10
N TYR A 118 -7.65 -3.23 -9.28
CA TYR A 118 -7.78 -3.07 -7.84
C TYR A 118 -7.69 -1.59 -7.51
N ASP A 119 -8.67 -1.08 -6.75
CA ASP A 119 -8.79 0.33 -6.39
C ASP A 119 -9.55 0.46 -5.06
N ASP A 120 -9.36 1.54 -4.31
CA ASP A 120 -10.10 1.86 -3.09
C ASP A 120 -11.19 2.92 -3.31
N ASP A 121 -11.09 3.70 -4.41
CA ASP A 121 -12.04 4.81 -4.67
C ASP A 121 -13.33 4.35 -5.35
N HIS A 122 -14.41 4.41 -4.61
CA HIS A 122 -15.77 4.11 -5.09
C HIS A 122 -16.19 4.99 -6.30
N LYS A 123 -15.65 6.21 -6.41
CA LYS A 123 -15.90 7.10 -7.55
C LYS A 123 -15.22 6.60 -8.83
N GLU A 124 -14.09 5.88 -8.70
CA GLU A 124 -13.47 5.21 -9.84
C GLU A 124 -14.32 4.02 -10.30
N PHE A 125 -14.89 3.25 -9.37
CA PHE A 125 -15.80 2.15 -9.74
C PHE A 125 -17.00 2.63 -10.55
N GLU A 126 -17.65 3.72 -10.12
CA GLU A 126 -18.77 4.28 -10.84
C GLU A 126 -18.37 4.84 -12.21
N ALA A 127 -17.21 5.49 -12.32
CA ALA A 127 -16.67 5.96 -13.58
C ALA A 127 -16.36 4.81 -14.54
N ILE A 128 -15.76 3.72 -14.05
CA ILE A 128 -15.45 2.52 -14.86
C ILE A 128 -16.76 1.86 -15.32
N LYS A 129 -17.76 1.69 -14.46
CA LYS A 129 -19.07 1.15 -14.82
C LYS A 129 -19.78 2.00 -15.87
N ALA A 130 -19.73 3.34 -15.72
CA ALA A 130 -20.30 4.26 -16.70
C ALA A 130 -19.59 4.14 -18.06
N PHE A 131 -18.28 4.03 -18.04
CA PHE A 131 -17.47 3.85 -19.26
C PHE A 131 -17.76 2.50 -19.94
N GLN A 132 -17.91 1.42 -19.20
CA GLN A 132 -18.27 0.09 -19.72
C GLN A 132 -19.62 0.08 -20.45
N LYS A 133 -20.59 0.89 -20.00
CA LYS A 133 -21.89 1.04 -20.69
C LYS A 133 -21.77 1.67 -22.07
N LEU A 134 -20.75 2.50 -22.28
CA LEU A 134 -20.49 3.19 -23.55
C LEU A 134 -19.55 2.39 -24.47
N HIS A 135 -18.76 1.46 -23.90
CA HIS A 135 -17.75 0.64 -24.58
C HIS A 135 -18.00 -0.83 -24.26
N SER A 136 -18.85 -1.48 -25.06
CA SER A 136 -19.27 -2.86 -24.84
C SER A 136 -18.16 -3.91 -24.95
N ASP A 137 -17.03 -3.56 -25.55
CA ASP A 137 -15.81 -4.35 -25.65
C ASP A 137 -14.89 -4.21 -24.41
N PHE A 138 -15.19 -3.25 -23.52
CA PHE A 138 -14.45 -3.04 -22.27
C PHE A 138 -14.97 -3.98 -21.16
N ASN A 139 -14.40 -5.15 -21.07
CA ASN A 139 -14.77 -6.14 -20.05
C ASN A 139 -13.71 -6.22 -18.97
N ILE A 140 -13.81 -5.33 -17.98
CA ILE A 140 -12.93 -5.29 -16.81
C ILE A 140 -13.69 -5.65 -15.54
N LYS A 141 -13.06 -6.45 -14.68
CA LYS A 141 -13.50 -6.67 -13.30
C LYS A 141 -12.79 -5.68 -12.40
N VAL A 142 -13.53 -4.98 -11.54
CA VAL A 142 -12.96 -4.11 -10.51
C VAL A 142 -13.14 -4.78 -9.15
N ILE A 143 -12.10 -4.73 -8.33
CA ILE A 143 -12.09 -5.26 -6.96
C ILE A 143 -11.73 -4.11 -6.02
N GLU A 144 -12.57 -3.91 -5.04
CA GLU A 144 -12.36 -2.95 -3.96
C GLU A 144 -11.21 -3.41 -3.07
N ALA A 145 -10.18 -2.57 -2.96
CA ALA A 145 -8.98 -2.90 -2.19
C ALA A 145 -9.24 -2.90 -0.68
N ASP A 146 -10.09 -1.99 -0.21
CA ASP A 146 -10.49 -1.90 1.20
C ASP A 146 -11.28 -3.11 1.67
N SER A 147 -12.09 -3.73 0.79
CA SER A 147 -12.81 -4.95 1.12
C SER A 147 -11.90 -6.13 1.49
N LEU A 148 -10.61 -6.04 1.13
CA LEU A 148 -9.58 -7.01 1.48
C LEU A 148 -8.95 -6.75 2.85
N LEU A 149 -9.21 -5.58 3.44
CA LEU A 149 -8.69 -5.13 4.73
C LEU A 149 -9.78 -5.03 5.81
N SER A 150 -11.07 -5.10 5.43
CA SER A 150 -12.20 -4.73 6.30
C SER A 150 -12.39 -5.61 7.55
N ASP A 151 -11.70 -6.75 7.64
CA ASP A 151 -11.75 -7.64 8.80
C ASP A 151 -10.38 -7.84 9.49
N ILE A 152 -9.35 -7.09 9.08
CA ILE A 152 -8.01 -7.24 9.63
C ILE A 152 -7.77 -6.15 10.67
N GLU A 153 -7.62 -6.54 11.92
CA GLU A 153 -7.17 -5.63 12.98
C GLU A 153 -5.70 -5.25 12.72
N GLU A 154 -5.42 -3.95 12.62
CA GLU A 154 -4.04 -3.47 12.48
C GLU A 154 -3.42 -3.23 13.86
N VAL A 155 -2.20 -3.70 14.03
CA VAL A 155 -1.43 -3.60 15.27
C VAL A 155 -0.03 -3.10 14.95
N SER A 156 0.49 -2.21 15.75
CA SER A 156 1.86 -1.72 15.65
C SER A 156 2.66 -2.16 16.87
N LYS A 157 3.81 -2.78 16.63
CA LYS A 157 4.72 -3.27 17.68
C LYS A 157 6.16 -2.92 17.36
N GLY A 158 7.03 -2.89 18.37
CA GLY A 158 8.43 -2.62 18.08
C GLY A 158 9.41 -3.20 19.08
N LEU A 159 10.63 -3.40 18.59
CA LEU A 159 11.80 -3.72 19.40
C LEU A 159 12.44 -2.41 19.85
N ILE A 160 12.30 -2.11 21.14
CA ILE A 160 12.92 -0.93 21.74
C ILE A 160 14.26 -1.36 22.32
N MET A 161 15.33 -0.71 21.87
CA MET A 161 16.68 -1.02 22.32
C MET A 161 17.25 0.12 23.16
N THR A 162 17.95 -0.24 24.20
CA THR A 162 18.78 0.70 24.96
C THR A 162 20.12 0.91 24.26
N THR A 163 20.80 2.00 24.56
CA THR A 163 22.14 2.31 24.02
C THR A 163 23.22 1.29 24.41
N ASP A 164 23.00 0.49 25.46
CA ASP A 164 23.86 -0.62 25.86
C ASP A 164 23.46 -1.97 25.27
N GLY A 165 22.52 -1.98 24.32
CA GLY A 165 22.15 -3.14 23.51
C GLY A 165 21.13 -4.09 24.13
N LYS A 166 20.45 -3.68 25.20
CA LYS A 166 19.33 -4.45 25.78
C LYS A 166 18.05 -4.22 25.00
N ILE A 167 17.19 -5.22 24.95
CA ILE A 167 15.85 -5.14 24.33
C ILE A 167 14.81 -5.07 25.44
N LEU A 168 13.88 -4.11 25.31
CA LEU A 168 12.74 -3.98 26.21
C LEU A 168 11.62 -4.87 25.71
N ILE A 169 11.10 -5.70 26.63
CA ILE A 169 9.91 -6.52 26.43
C ILE A 169 8.92 -6.26 27.56
N VAL A 170 7.64 -6.42 27.30
CA VAL A 170 6.55 -6.19 28.25
C VAL A 170 5.87 -7.50 28.60
N GLN A 171 5.43 -7.64 29.84
CA GLN A 171 4.61 -8.77 30.25
C GLN A 171 3.13 -8.36 30.17
N ARG A 172 2.36 -9.10 29.41
CA ARG A 172 0.92 -8.87 29.27
C ARG A 172 0.20 -9.14 30.59
N SER A 173 -0.70 -8.28 30.96
CA SER A 173 -1.49 -8.44 32.20
C SER A 173 -2.60 -9.50 32.08
N ASP A 174 -3.04 -9.80 30.86
CA ASP A 174 -4.15 -10.73 30.59
C ASP A 174 -3.71 -12.20 30.45
N SER A 175 -2.49 -12.45 29.94
CA SER A 175 -1.98 -13.79 29.67
C SER A 175 -0.67 -14.13 30.37
N TYR A 176 -0.01 -13.13 30.98
CA TYR A 176 1.34 -13.22 31.55
C TYR A 176 2.43 -13.61 30.54
N GLU A 177 2.13 -13.60 29.26
CA GLU A 177 3.11 -13.82 28.19
C GLU A 177 3.96 -12.58 27.97
N TRP A 178 5.20 -12.81 27.53
CA TRP A 178 6.09 -11.73 27.13
C TRP A 178 5.83 -11.32 25.69
N ASP A 179 5.81 -10.02 25.43
CA ASP A 179 5.49 -9.45 24.12
C ASP A 179 6.36 -8.23 23.84
N ALA A 180 6.41 -7.83 22.57
CA ALA A 180 6.95 -6.54 22.16
C ALA A 180 5.95 -5.43 22.50
N PRO A 181 6.40 -4.26 23.02
CA PRO A 181 5.51 -3.12 23.28
C PRO A 181 4.81 -2.65 22.00
N GLY A 182 3.59 -2.15 22.17
CA GLY A 182 2.73 -1.66 21.08
C GLY A 182 1.28 -2.09 21.22
N GLY A 183 0.44 -1.63 20.32
CA GLY A 183 -1.01 -1.88 20.40
C GLY A 183 -1.74 -1.67 19.07
N HIS A 184 -3.06 -1.57 19.16
CA HIS A 184 -3.94 -1.42 18.00
C HIS A 184 -3.89 0.00 17.44
N LEU A 185 -4.00 0.11 16.12
CA LEU A 185 -4.17 1.39 15.46
C LEU A 185 -5.56 1.96 15.78
N MET A 186 -5.63 3.27 15.99
CA MET A 186 -6.88 4.02 15.96
C MET A 186 -7.29 4.30 14.51
N GLU A 187 -8.57 4.61 14.29
CA GLU A 187 -9.06 4.95 12.96
C GLU A 187 -8.28 6.14 12.36
N GLY A 188 -7.68 5.91 11.19
CA GLY A 188 -6.86 6.93 10.50
C GLY A 188 -5.46 7.16 11.10
N GLU A 189 -5.06 6.39 12.09
CA GLU A 189 -3.73 6.50 12.70
C GLU A 189 -2.66 5.78 11.86
N LEU A 190 -1.50 6.42 11.71
CA LEU A 190 -0.35 5.77 11.07
C LEU A 190 0.28 4.73 12.01
N PRO A 191 0.74 3.58 11.49
CA PRO A 191 1.35 2.54 12.33
C PRO A 191 2.55 3.04 13.16
N GLU A 192 3.36 3.94 12.61
CA GLU A 192 4.48 4.54 13.34
C GLU A 192 4.01 5.38 14.53
N PHE A 193 2.95 6.18 14.34
CA PHE A 193 2.36 6.98 15.43
C PHE A 193 1.65 6.10 16.45
N ALA A 194 0.97 5.03 16.03
CA ALA A 194 0.40 4.05 16.93
C ALA A 194 1.49 3.43 17.83
N PHE A 195 2.61 3.01 17.24
CA PHE A 195 3.74 2.49 18.02
C PHE A 195 4.26 3.52 19.03
N TRP A 196 4.53 4.75 18.60
CA TRP A 196 5.00 5.82 19.48
C TRP A 196 4.00 6.12 20.60
N ARG A 197 2.69 6.23 20.29
CA ARG A 197 1.63 6.50 21.26
C ARG A 197 1.52 5.38 22.30
N GLU A 198 1.45 4.12 21.86
CA GLU A 198 1.33 2.96 22.74
C GLU A 198 2.53 2.84 23.70
N VAL A 199 3.75 3.05 23.19
CA VAL A 199 4.95 3.06 24.04
C VAL A 199 4.89 4.19 25.09
N LYS A 200 4.39 5.37 24.70
CA LYS A 200 4.23 6.47 25.63
C LYS A 200 3.13 6.21 26.66
N GLU A 201 2.00 5.66 26.26
CA GLU A 201 0.86 5.35 27.13
C GLU A 201 1.15 4.21 28.10
N GLU A 202 1.70 3.09 27.61
CA GLU A 202 1.95 1.91 28.40
C GLU A 202 3.21 1.99 29.28
N LEU A 203 4.28 2.59 28.76
CA LEU A 203 5.60 2.56 29.39
C LEU A 203 6.08 3.92 29.87
N GLN A 204 5.40 5.01 29.49
CA GLN A 204 5.81 6.39 29.77
C GLN A 204 7.23 6.71 29.26
N LEU A 205 7.64 6.04 28.17
CA LEU A 205 8.93 6.23 27.54
C LEU A 205 8.80 7.11 26.29
N GLU A 206 9.84 7.89 26.05
CA GLU A 206 10.03 8.58 24.76
C GLU A 206 11.02 7.75 23.92
N VAL A 207 10.59 7.39 22.74
CA VAL A 207 11.40 6.65 21.76
C VAL A 207 11.84 7.55 20.64
N PHE A 208 13.01 7.29 20.08
CA PHE A 208 13.56 8.02 18.94
C PHE A 208 14.18 7.06 17.93
N ASN A 209 14.50 7.56 16.73
CA ASN A 209 14.99 6.76 15.62
C ASN A 209 14.06 5.58 15.30
N ILE A 210 12.76 5.85 15.21
CA ILE A 210 11.77 4.84 14.83
C ILE A 210 12.03 4.45 13.38
N GLN A 211 12.24 3.16 13.13
CA GLN A 211 12.49 2.63 11.79
C GLN A 211 11.55 1.47 11.54
N TYR A 212 10.87 1.49 10.40
CA TYR A 212 10.06 0.38 9.96
C TYR A 212 10.94 -0.83 9.64
N LEU A 213 10.55 -2.00 10.12
CA LEU A 213 11.22 -3.27 9.84
C LEU A 213 10.46 -4.08 8.79
N ASP A 214 9.22 -4.43 9.10
CA ASP A 214 8.40 -5.30 8.26
C ASP A 214 6.94 -5.26 8.71
N SER A 215 6.04 -5.87 7.93
CA SER A 215 4.68 -6.16 8.37
C SER A 215 4.32 -7.62 8.08
N MET A 216 3.59 -8.23 9.00
CA MET A 216 3.24 -9.63 8.93
C MET A 216 1.77 -9.87 9.26
N ASN A 217 1.11 -10.67 8.42
CA ASN A 217 -0.21 -11.20 8.76
C ASN A 217 -0.09 -12.31 9.79
N THR A 218 -0.87 -12.22 10.83
CA THR A 218 -0.99 -13.25 11.86
C THR A 218 -2.45 -13.46 12.23
N THR A 219 -2.77 -14.62 12.79
CA THR A 219 -4.11 -14.91 13.29
C THR A 219 -4.06 -15.06 14.81
N TRP A 220 -4.82 -14.24 15.52
CA TRP A 220 -4.95 -14.30 16.97
C TRP A 220 -6.41 -14.44 17.38
N LYS A 221 -6.73 -15.47 18.17
CA LYS A 221 -8.11 -15.77 18.63
C LYS A 221 -9.13 -15.81 17.48
N LYS A 222 -8.76 -16.38 16.34
CA LYS A 222 -9.54 -16.49 15.09
C LYS A 222 -9.81 -15.16 14.36
N LYS A 223 -9.10 -14.11 14.70
CA LYS A 223 -9.12 -12.84 13.96
C LYS A 223 -7.79 -12.66 13.25
N ASP A 224 -7.85 -12.29 11.98
CA ASP A 224 -6.66 -11.95 11.22
C ASP A 224 -6.19 -10.57 11.61
N LYS A 225 -4.89 -10.43 11.81
CA LYS A 225 -4.24 -9.18 12.20
C LYS A 225 -3.09 -8.87 11.25
N LEU A 226 -2.97 -7.62 10.87
CA LEU A 226 -1.77 -7.09 10.25
C LEU A 226 -0.91 -6.42 11.32
N VAL A 227 0.27 -6.96 11.57
CA VAL A 227 1.21 -6.42 12.54
C VAL A 227 2.33 -5.70 11.82
N HIS A 228 2.48 -4.41 12.10
CA HIS A 228 3.58 -3.57 11.64
C HIS A 228 4.68 -3.58 12.70
N TYR A 229 5.90 -3.92 12.31
CA TYR A 229 7.04 -3.99 13.22
C TYR A 229 8.01 -2.83 13.00
N TYR A 230 8.44 -2.25 14.10
CA TYR A 230 9.39 -1.14 14.16
C TYR A 230 10.59 -1.47 15.05
N THR A 231 11.67 -0.73 14.87
CA THR A 231 12.73 -0.62 15.87
C THR A 231 12.86 0.82 16.32
N SER A 232 13.28 1.02 17.55
CA SER A 232 13.53 2.33 18.11
C SER A 232 14.58 2.27 19.21
N LEU A 233 15.06 3.44 19.62
CA LEU A 233 16.05 3.59 20.69
C LEU A 233 15.44 4.33 21.88
N ILE A 234 15.93 4.02 23.07
CA ILE A 234 15.78 4.81 24.30
C ILE A 234 17.16 5.06 24.91
N PRO A 235 17.31 6.16 25.67
CA PRO A 235 18.57 6.50 26.35
C PRO A 235 19.12 5.40 27.25
#